data_5c5c9001f5436577fad8e5b10d92226e
#
_entry.id   5c5c9001f5436577fad8e5b10d92226e
#
_cell.length_a   1.000
_cell.length_b   1.000
_cell.length_c   1.000
_cell.angle_alpha   90.00
_cell.angle_beta   90.00
_cell.angle_gamma   90.00
#
_symmetry.space_group_name_H-M   'P 1'
#
loop_
_entity.id
_entity.type
_entity.pdbx_description
1 polymer ?
#
loop_
_entity_poly.entity_id
_entity_poly.type
_entity_poly.pdbx_seq_one_letter_code
_entity_poly.pdbx_strand_id
1 'polypeptide(L)'
;MCRTGRQNGTAVGVVTAVDISEQRLDVLRENMMRLKLMQNLTTVCADALSYTPSEKFDIILIDAPCSATGTFRRHPEIMHTKTAEDVRRQEKLQRSILQHAANFLTPGGMLLYATCSLAKAEGERQIKHFITEHQEFAVFPITLAGTENLRTKEGFIRVLPQRFLPKQPNTDENMTEKNMGRPNLTKKNMPDADQTGKDMARAGLMAENMAGADGFFIACLQRKI
;
A
#
# COMPACT_ATOMS: atom_id res chain seq x y z
N MET A 1 11.90 9.58 -2.33
CA MET A 1 12.16 10.66 -1.35
C MET A 1 12.31 11.98 -2.09
N CYS A 2 11.73 13.04 -1.60
CA CYS A 2 11.72 14.33 -2.33
C CYS A 2 12.15 15.46 -1.40
N ARG A 3 12.99 16.36 -1.93
CA ARG A 3 13.35 17.64 -1.32
C ARG A 3 12.86 18.78 -2.20
N THR A 4 12.35 19.84 -1.59
CA THR A 4 12.04 21.08 -2.29
C THR A 4 13.30 21.97 -2.32
N GLY A 5 13.80 22.27 -3.51
CA GLY A 5 14.85 23.26 -3.75
C GLY A 5 14.28 24.47 -4.48
N ARG A 6 15.05 25.56 -4.56
CA ARG A 6 14.72 26.71 -5.43
C ARG A 6 15.77 26.83 -6.53
N GLN A 7 15.32 26.81 -7.80
CA GLN A 7 16.13 27.22 -8.94
C GLN A 7 15.47 28.44 -9.58
N ASN A 8 16.22 29.53 -9.74
CA ASN A 8 15.73 30.80 -10.33
C ASN A 8 14.44 31.34 -9.70
N GLY A 9 14.29 31.18 -8.37
CA GLY A 9 13.11 31.65 -7.65
C GLY A 9 11.90 30.70 -7.66
N THR A 10 11.93 29.65 -8.48
CA THR A 10 10.87 28.63 -8.57
C THR A 10 11.20 27.45 -7.66
N ALA A 11 10.23 26.96 -6.91
CA ALA A 11 10.39 25.75 -6.11
C ALA A 11 10.55 24.53 -7.06
N VAL A 12 11.69 23.86 -7.01
CA VAL A 12 11.96 22.66 -7.81
C VAL A 12 12.14 21.50 -6.85
N GLY A 13 11.35 20.45 -7.04
CA GLY A 13 11.51 19.21 -6.28
C GLY A 13 12.68 18.39 -6.83
N VAL A 14 13.58 17.96 -5.96
CA VAL A 14 14.62 16.97 -6.29
C VAL A 14 14.18 15.63 -5.71
N VAL A 15 14.15 14.59 -6.52
CA VAL A 15 13.74 13.24 -6.14
C VAL A 15 14.95 12.34 -6.02
N THR A 16 15.08 11.65 -4.89
CA THR A 16 16.04 10.54 -4.74
C THR A 16 15.25 9.24 -4.75
N ALA A 17 15.48 8.40 -5.75
CA ALA A 17 14.92 7.07 -5.86
C ALA A 17 15.92 6.04 -5.35
N VAL A 18 15.50 5.26 -4.34
CA VAL A 18 16.32 4.20 -3.74
C VAL A 18 15.64 2.87 -4.00
N ASP A 19 16.36 1.94 -4.60
CA ASP A 19 15.92 0.57 -4.82
C ASP A 19 17.13 -0.38 -4.71
N ILE A 20 16.90 -1.59 -4.21
CA ILE A 20 17.94 -2.62 -4.15
C ILE A 20 18.27 -3.21 -5.53
N SER A 21 17.40 -3.04 -6.51
CA SER A 21 17.53 -3.57 -7.87
C SER A 21 18.00 -2.46 -8.83
N GLU A 22 19.23 -2.58 -9.29
CA GLU A 22 19.77 -1.68 -10.35
C GLU A 22 18.92 -1.76 -11.61
N GLN A 23 18.46 -2.95 -12.00
CA GLN A 23 17.60 -3.12 -13.17
C GLN A 23 16.31 -2.30 -13.10
N ARG A 24 15.67 -2.20 -11.92
CA ARG A 24 14.48 -1.35 -11.73
C ARG A 24 14.84 0.14 -11.81
N LEU A 25 16.00 0.50 -11.31
CA LEU A 25 16.49 1.88 -11.44
C LEU A 25 16.79 2.25 -12.88
N ASP A 26 17.30 1.32 -13.71
CA ASP A 26 17.52 1.55 -15.15
C ASP A 26 16.22 1.83 -15.88
N VAL A 27 15.16 1.01 -15.62
CA VAL A 27 13.82 1.25 -16.18
C VAL A 27 13.28 2.62 -15.75
N LEU A 28 13.51 3.01 -14.48
CA LEU A 28 13.14 4.33 -14.00
C LEU A 28 13.87 5.44 -14.77
N ARG A 29 15.20 5.32 -14.94
CA ARG A 29 16.01 6.30 -15.69
C ARG A 29 15.53 6.44 -17.12
N GLU A 30 15.26 5.33 -17.80
CA GLU A 30 14.72 5.34 -19.17
C GLU A 30 13.38 6.10 -19.25
N ASN A 31 12.46 5.83 -18.32
CA ASN A 31 11.20 6.53 -18.24
C ASN A 31 11.37 8.03 -17.97
N MET A 32 12.26 8.40 -17.06
CA MET A 32 12.55 9.80 -16.75
C MET A 32 13.22 10.53 -17.92
N MET A 33 14.11 9.86 -18.69
CA MET A 33 14.67 10.40 -19.93
C MET A 33 13.58 10.65 -20.97
N ARG A 34 12.69 9.66 -21.20
CA ARG A 34 11.56 9.79 -22.12
C ARG A 34 10.64 10.95 -21.77
N LEU A 35 10.43 11.19 -20.46
CA LEU A 35 9.61 12.28 -19.95
C LEU A 35 10.36 13.62 -19.81
N LYS A 36 11.67 13.67 -20.11
CA LYS A 36 12.55 14.86 -19.96
C LYS A 36 12.61 15.38 -18.52
N LEU A 37 12.61 14.47 -17.52
CA LEU A 37 12.60 14.78 -16.09
C LEU A 37 13.89 14.38 -15.36
N MET A 38 14.92 13.91 -16.09
CA MET A 38 16.18 13.41 -15.50
C MET A 38 16.93 14.43 -14.63
N GLN A 39 16.80 15.71 -14.93
CA GLN A 39 17.49 16.77 -14.21
C GLN A 39 17.14 16.86 -12.72
N ASN A 40 16.01 16.30 -12.32
CA ASN A 40 15.48 16.35 -10.94
C ASN A 40 15.55 14.97 -10.24
N LEU A 41 16.21 13.98 -10.86
CA LEU A 41 16.28 12.62 -10.34
C LEU A 41 17.71 12.25 -9.97
N THR A 42 17.87 11.74 -8.74
CA THR A 42 19.05 10.97 -8.31
C THR A 42 18.60 9.54 -8.04
N THR A 43 19.35 8.55 -8.54
CA THR A 43 19.08 7.13 -8.27
C THR A 43 20.19 6.55 -7.39
N VAL A 44 19.82 5.72 -6.42
CA VAL A 44 20.74 5.06 -5.50
C VAL A 44 20.38 3.57 -5.44
N CYS A 45 21.29 2.72 -5.88
CA CYS A 45 21.15 1.27 -5.71
C CYS A 45 21.59 0.89 -4.30
N ALA A 46 20.63 0.69 -3.39
CA ALA A 46 20.88 0.33 -2.01
C ALA A 46 19.66 -0.35 -1.36
N ASP A 47 19.92 -1.14 -0.32
CA ASP A 47 18.85 -1.58 0.58
C ASP A 47 18.29 -0.38 1.35
N ALA A 48 16.97 -0.25 1.35
CA ALA A 48 16.26 0.83 2.05
C ALA A 48 16.58 0.88 3.56
N LEU A 49 16.94 -0.25 4.19
CA LEU A 49 17.33 -0.32 5.59
C LEU A 49 18.75 0.13 5.86
N SER A 50 19.63 0.09 4.86
CA SER A 50 21.02 0.53 5.00
C SER A 50 21.29 1.93 4.44
N TYR A 51 20.35 2.45 3.63
CA TYR A 51 20.50 3.77 3.03
C TYR A 51 20.41 4.88 4.07
N THR A 52 21.44 5.71 4.11
CA THR A 52 21.50 6.89 4.98
C THR A 52 21.75 8.13 4.12
N PRO A 53 20.80 9.03 3.97
CA PRO A 53 20.98 10.26 3.20
C PRO A 53 21.85 11.27 3.96
N SER A 54 22.56 12.13 3.22
CA SER A 54 23.35 13.23 3.80
C SER A 54 22.47 14.35 4.37
N GLU A 55 21.23 14.47 3.91
CA GLU A 55 20.28 15.49 4.32
C GLU A 55 18.86 14.91 4.42
N LYS A 56 18.04 15.53 5.27
CA LYS A 56 16.65 15.11 5.44
C LYS A 56 15.78 15.50 4.24
N PHE A 57 14.65 14.80 4.11
CA PHE A 57 13.66 14.99 3.07
C PHE A 57 12.40 15.70 3.61
N ASP A 58 11.75 16.47 2.76
CA ASP A 58 10.44 17.07 3.05
C ASP A 58 9.31 16.06 2.84
N ILE A 59 9.50 15.13 1.87
CA ILE A 59 8.52 14.10 1.55
C ILE A 59 9.26 12.78 1.34
N ILE A 60 8.77 11.73 1.97
CA ILE A 60 9.21 10.36 1.74
C ILE A 60 8.02 9.54 1.27
N LEU A 61 8.14 8.85 0.13
CA LEU A 61 7.21 7.84 -0.33
C LEU A 61 7.84 6.47 -0.16
N ILE A 62 7.15 5.59 0.56
CA ILE A 62 7.49 4.18 0.70
C ILE A 62 6.48 3.38 -0.11
N ASP A 63 6.92 2.83 -1.26
CA ASP A 63 6.23 1.75 -1.95
C ASP A 63 6.71 0.45 -1.30
N ALA A 64 5.99 0.00 -0.28
CA ALA A 64 6.49 -1.02 0.62
C ALA A 64 6.45 -2.43 -0.01
N PRO A 65 7.53 -3.22 0.12
CA PRO A 65 7.47 -4.62 -0.27
C PRO A 65 6.36 -5.32 0.52
N CYS A 66 5.46 -6.02 -0.18
CA CYS A 66 4.28 -6.60 0.45
C CYS A 66 3.90 -7.95 -0.16
N SER A 67 2.87 -8.60 0.39
CA SER A 67 2.34 -9.87 -0.12
C SER A 67 1.70 -9.74 -1.52
N ALA A 68 1.45 -8.52 -2.00
CA ALA A 68 0.84 -8.18 -3.27
C ALA A 68 -0.58 -8.78 -3.48
N THR A 69 -1.28 -9.14 -2.41
CA THR A 69 -2.61 -9.78 -2.46
C THR A 69 -3.68 -8.92 -3.14
N GLY A 70 -3.43 -7.63 -3.34
CA GLY A 70 -4.33 -6.75 -4.10
C GLY A 70 -4.21 -6.88 -5.62
N THR A 71 -3.16 -7.56 -6.12
CA THR A 71 -2.89 -7.69 -7.57
C THR A 71 -3.34 -9.04 -8.14
N PHE A 72 -4.05 -9.86 -7.36
CA PHE A 72 -4.43 -11.22 -7.76
C PHE A 72 -5.28 -11.28 -9.05
N ARG A 73 -5.95 -10.19 -9.43
CA ARG A 73 -6.65 -10.10 -10.73
C ARG A 73 -5.68 -10.27 -11.91
N ARG A 74 -4.49 -9.69 -11.81
CA ARG A 74 -3.41 -9.81 -12.81
C ARG A 74 -2.49 -10.99 -12.55
N HIS A 75 -2.42 -11.41 -11.29
CA HIS A 75 -1.53 -12.42 -10.75
C HIS A 75 -2.33 -13.43 -9.91
N PRO A 76 -3.20 -14.26 -10.52
CA PRO A 76 -4.07 -15.20 -9.80
C PRO A 76 -3.28 -16.23 -8.99
N GLU A 77 -2.04 -16.55 -9.38
CA GLU A 77 -1.13 -17.44 -8.66
C GLU A 77 -0.83 -16.98 -7.23
N ILE A 78 -0.97 -15.69 -6.93
CA ILE A 78 -0.76 -15.13 -5.58
C ILE A 78 -1.65 -15.82 -4.55
N MET A 79 -2.88 -16.16 -4.91
CA MET A 79 -3.82 -16.82 -4.01
C MET A 79 -3.37 -18.21 -3.56
N HIS A 80 -2.53 -18.87 -4.38
CA HIS A 80 -2.01 -20.20 -4.10
C HIS A 80 -0.58 -20.20 -3.58
N THR A 81 0.18 -19.13 -3.85
CA THR A 81 1.61 -19.05 -3.52
C THR A 81 1.91 -18.27 -2.26
N LYS A 82 0.99 -17.39 -1.82
CA LYS A 82 1.17 -16.56 -0.62
C LYS A 82 0.52 -17.19 0.61
N THR A 83 1.29 -17.26 1.69
CA THR A 83 0.87 -17.83 2.97
C THR A 83 0.71 -16.72 4.02
N ALA A 84 0.06 -17.04 5.16
CA ALA A 84 0.00 -16.13 6.31
C ALA A 84 1.41 -15.81 6.87
N GLU A 85 2.37 -16.74 6.72
CA GLU A 85 3.75 -16.51 7.13
C GLU A 85 4.45 -15.48 6.23
N ASP A 86 4.18 -15.51 4.93
CA ASP A 86 4.69 -14.49 4.01
C ASP A 86 4.18 -13.09 4.38
N VAL A 87 2.89 -12.97 4.73
CA VAL A 87 2.32 -11.70 5.21
C VAL A 87 3.03 -11.24 6.49
N ARG A 88 3.23 -12.13 7.48
CA ARG A 88 3.94 -11.79 8.72
C ARG A 88 5.38 -11.35 8.48
N ARG A 89 6.09 -12.01 7.55
CA ARG A 89 7.46 -11.64 7.18
C ARG A 89 7.50 -10.25 6.54
N GLN A 90 6.59 -9.96 5.62
CA GLN A 90 6.48 -8.64 5.01
C GLN A 90 6.09 -7.57 6.02
N GLU A 91 5.16 -7.86 6.92
CA GLU A 91 4.77 -6.93 8.00
C GLU A 91 5.99 -6.49 8.83
N LYS A 92 6.88 -7.43 9.21
CA LYS A 92 8.10 -7.09 9.96
C LYS A 92 9.05 -6.21 9.15
N LEU A 93 9.28 -6.56 7.89
CA LEU A 93 10.15 -5.79 6.99
C LEU A 93 9.60 -4.38 6.77
N GLN A 94 8.31 -4.24 6.50
CA GLN A 94 7.63 -2.95 6.32
C GLN A 94 7.77 -2.07 7.56
N ARG A 95 7.63 -2.65 8.76
CA ARG A 95 7.82 -1.93 10.03
C ARG A 95 9.22 -1.36 10.13
N SER A 96 10.23 -2.16 9.85
CA SER A 96 11.63 -1.73 9.88
C SER A 96 11.90 -0.61 8.86
N ILE A 97 11.39 -0.73 7.63
CA ILE A 97 11.54 0.30 6.60
C ILE A 97 10.84 1.60 7.01
N LEU A 98 9.63 1.51 7.56
CA LEU A 98 8.85 2.68 7.98
C LEU A 98 9.56 3.44 9.12
N GLN A 99 10.05 2.72 10.13
CA GLN A 99 10.82 3.28 11.24
C GLN A 99 12.13 3.91 10.77
N HIS A 100 12.87 3.22 9.89
CA HIS A 100 14.13 3.73 9.36
C HIS A 100 13.93 5.02 8.56
N ALA A 101 12.98 5.02 7.63
CA ALA A 101 12.67 6.17 6.79
C ALA A 101 12.19 7.40 7.58
N ALA A 102 11.45 7.20 8.65
CA ALA A 102 10.95 8.27 9.52
C ALA A 102 12.06 9.16 10.09
N ASN A 103 13.27 8.58 10.34
CA ASN A 103 14.41 9.33 10.86
C ASN A 103 14.92 10.42 9.89
N PHE A 104 14.68 10.23 8.60
CA PHE A 104 15.18 11.13 7.55
C PHE A 104 14.16 12.17 7.08
N LEU A 105 13.03 12.29 7.77
CA LEU A 105 12.03 13.30 7.47
C LEU A 105 12.31 14.59 8.25
N THR A 106 12.12 15.75 7.61
CA THR A 106 12.19 17.05 8.28
C THR A 106 11.00 17.22 9.24
N PRO A 107 11.09 18.06 10.29
CA PRO A 107 9.92 18.53 11.02
C PRO A 107 8.90 19.17 10.06
N GLY A 108 7.62 18.88 10.19
CA GLY A 108 6.57 19.29 9.26
C GLY A 108 6.49 18.48 7.96
N GLY A 109 7.46 17.60 7.70
CA GLY A 109 7.53 16.78 6.48
C GLY A 109 6.46 15.69 6.43
N MET A 110 6.26 15.11 5.24
CA MET A 110 5.19 14.14 4.95
C MET A 110 5.77 12.77 4.60
N LEU A 111 5.23 11.72 5.22
CA LEU A 111 5.55 10.33 4.97
C LEU A 111 4.35 9.62 4.35
N LEU A 112 4.47 9.22 3.10
CA LEU A 112 3.47 8.43 2.40
C LEU A 112 3.89 6.97 2.44
N TYR A 113 2.96 6.10 2.85
CA TYR A 113 3.13 4.66 2.89
C TYR A 113 2.09 4.01 2.00
N ALA A 114 2.54 3.22 1.03
CA ALA A 114 1.69 2.55 0.06
C ALA A 114 2.00 1.05 -0.01
N THR A 115 0.97 0.22 -0.17
CA THR A 115 1.08 -1.20 -0.46
C THR A 115 0.01 -1.65 -1.44
N CYS A 116 0.34 -2.64 -2.28
CA CYS A 116 -0.64 -3.37 -3.09
C CYS A 116 -1.18 -4.61 -2.37
N SER A 117 -1.33 -4.55 -1.05
CA SER A 117 -1.87 -5.65 -0.23
C SER A 117 -3.28 -5.37 0.25
N LEU A 118 -4.12 -6.40 0.29
CA LEU A 118 -5.43 -6.39 0.93
C LEU A 118 -5.37 -6.71 2.43
N ALA A 119 -4.25 -7.24 2.92
CA ALA A 119 -4.09 -7.58 4.31
C ALA A 119 -4.02 -6.32 5.19
N LYS A 120 -4.89 -6.23 6.20
CA LYS A 120 -4.87 -5.12 7.16
C LYS A 120 -3.58 -5.06 7.97
N ALA A 121 -2.89 -6.21 8.13
CA ALA A 121 -1.59 -6.29 8.77
C ALA A 121 -0.53 -5.44 8.05
N GLU A 122 -0.60 -5.41 6.72
CA GLU A 122 0.31 -4.66 5.85
C GLU A 122 -0.17 -3.23 5.56
N GLY A 123 -1.32 -2.83 6.07
CA GLY A 123 -1.92 -1.50 5.89
C GLY A 123 -2.24 -0.83 7.22
N GLU A 124 -3.53 -0.81 7.58
CA GLU A 124 -4.05 -0.05 8.74
C GLU A 124 -3.35 -0.40 10.06
N ARG A 125 -3.04 -1.69 10.29
CA ARG A 125 -2.37 -2.12 11.54
C ARG A 125 -0.93 -1.62 11.59
N GLN A 126 -0.21 -1.58 10.46
CA GLN A 126 1.14 -1.01 10.39
C GLN A 126 1.14 0.46 10.81
N ILE A 127 0.23 1.24 10.23
CA ILE A 127 0.17 2.66 10.53
C ILE A 127 -0.26 2.91 11.99
N LYS A 128 -1.25 2.17 12.49
CA LYS A 128 -1.68 2.28 13.90
C LYS A 128 -0.53 1.97 14.86
N HIS A 129 0.23 0.92 14.59
CA HIS A 129 1.39 0.57 15.40
C HIS A 129 2.46 1.67 15.34
N PHE A 130 2.80 2.13 14.14
CA PHE A 130 3.80 3.17 13.94
C PHE A 130 3.47 4.45 14.71
N ILE A 131 2.26 5.00 14.60
CA ILE A 131 1.87 6.24 15.31
C ILE A 131 1.77 6.07 16.82
N THR A 132 1.60 4.84 17.32
CA THR A 132 1.63 4.56 18.76
C THR A 132 3.06 4.65 19.31
N GLU A 133 4.05 4.20 18.54
CA GLU A 133 5.47 4.23 18.90
C GLU A 133 6.12 5.59 18.61
N HIS A 134 5.61 6.31 17.59
CA HIS A 134 6.14 7.57 17.09
C HIS A 134 5.11 8.70 17.24
N GLN A 135 4.95 9.19 18.48
CA GLN A 135 3.94 10.22 18.82
C GLN A 135 4.20 11.57 18.16
N GLU A 136 5.39 11.78 17.60
CA GLU A 136 5.72 12.94 16.76
C GLU A 136 5.09 12.88 15.37
N PHE A 137 4.44 11.77 15.00
CA PHE A 137 3.68 11.64 13.76
C PHE A 137 2.18 11.69 14.02
N ALA A 138 1.45 12.22 13.04
CA ALA A 138 -0.01 12.18 13.01
C ALA A 138 -0.50 11.78 11.62
N VAL A 139 -1.68 11.16 11.53
CA VAL A 139 -2.33 10.90 10.24
C VAL A 139 -2.70 12.22 9.60
N PHE A 140 -2.27 12.42 8.36
CA PHE A 140 -2.70 13.51 7.50
C PHE A 140 -3.75 12.95 6.52
N PRO A 141 -5.04 13.30 6.65
CA PRO A 141 -6.09 12.73 5.82
C PRO A 141 -5.91 13.07 4.34
N ILE A 142 -5.95 12.06 3.49
CA ILE A 142 -5.84 12.24 2.04
C ILE A 142 -7.20 12.74 1.50
N THR A 143 -7.22 13.96 0.95
CA THR A 143 -8.43 14.63 0.45
C THR A 143 -8.31 14.95 -1.03
N LEU A 144 -8.28 13.93 -1.86
CA LEU A 144 -8.27 14.08 -3.31
C LEU A 144 -9.68 13.97 -3.86
N ALA A 145 -10.04 14.82 -4.82
CA ALA A 145 -11.32 14.72 -5.51
C ALA A 145 -11.48 13.36 -6.20
N GLY A 146 -12.64 12.76 -6.08
CA GLY A 146 -12.94 11.43 -6.62
C GLY A 146 -12.48 10.24 -5.75
N THR A 147 -11.88 10.50 -4.57
CA THR A 147 -11.47 9.45 -3.64
C THR A 147 -12.36 9.31 -2.41
N GLU A 148 -13.48 10.02 -2.36
CA GLU A 148 -14.36 10.10 -1.19
C GLU A 148 -14.85 8.71 -0.75
N ASN A 149 -15.22 7.86 -1.72
CA ASN A 149 -15.69 6.48 -1.48
C ASN A 149 -14.57 5.49 -1.11
N LEU A 150 -13.31 5.88 -1.28
CA LEU A 150 -12.14 5.05 -1.00
C LEU A 150 -11.53 5.37 0.36
N ARG A 151 -11.97 6.48 0.98
CA ARG A 151 -11.42 6.93 2.26
C ARG A 151 -11.96 6.09 3.43
N THR A 152 -11.04 5.67 4.29
CA THR A 152 -11.40 5.04 5.56
C THR A 152 -11.77 6.11 6.60
N LYS A 153 -12.35 5.69 7.72
CA LYS A 153 -12.70 6.60 8.83
C LYS A 153 -11.46 7.26 9.45
N GLU A 154 -10.32 6.59 9.36
CA GLU A 154 -9.03 7.08 9.87
C GLU A 154 -8.34 8.05 8.90
N GLY A 155 -8.88 8.27 7.69
CA GLY A 155 -8.32 9.17 6.69
C GLY A 155 -7.35 8.52 5.69
N PHE A 156 -7.23 7.20 5.68
CA PHE A 156 -6.46 6.45 4.69
C PHE A 156 -7.25 6.25 3.40
N ILE A 157 -6.56 5.91 2.31
CA ILE A 157 -7.19 5.41 1.09
C ILE A 157 -7.10 3.88 1.08
N ARG A 158 -8.24 3.22 0.90
CA ARG A 158 -8.33 1.77 0.71
C ARG A 158 -9.09 1.47 -0.58
N VAL A 159 -8.35 1.03 -1.58
CA VAL A 159 -8.92 0.57 -2.84
C VAL A 159 -9.23 -0.91 -2.71
N LEU A 160 -10.50 -1.26 -2.92
CA LEU A 160 -10.94 -2.65 -2.98
C LEU A 160 -11.50 -2.90 -4.38
N PRO A 161 -11.12 -3.97 -5.04
CA PRO A 161 -11.54 -4.27 -6.41
C PRO A 161 -13.05 -4.17 -6.66
N GLN A 162 -13.86 -4.54 -5.68
CA GLN A 162 -15.33 -4.51 -5.75
C GLN A 162 -15.96 -3.12 -5.83
N ARG A 163 -15.26 -2.09 -5.35
CA ARG A 163 -15.82 -0.73 -5.33
C ARG A 163 -15.91 -0.08 -6.72
N PHE A 164 -15.31 -0.71 -7.73
CA PHE A 164 -15.32 -0.25 -9.12
C PHE A 164 -16.29 -1.05 -10.00
N LEU A 165 -17.05 -2.00 -9.44
CA LEU A 165 -18.14 -2.62 -10.17
C LEU A 165 -19.28 -1.61 -10.29
N PRO A 166 -19.88 -1.44 -11.50
CA PRO A 166 -21.12 -0.69 -11.63
C PRO A 166 -22.14 -1.33 -10.66
N LYS A 167 -22.85 -0.49 -9.90
CA LYS A 167 -23.98 -0.97 -9.08
C LYS A 167 -24.90 -1.74 -10.01
N GLN A 168 -25.03 -3.04 -9.80
CA GLN A 168 -26.06 -3.80 -10.47
C GLN A 168 -27.41 -3.17 -10.13
N PRO A 169 -28.32 -2.96 -11.09
CA PRO A 169 -29.68 -2.56 -10.77
C PRO A 169 -30.22 -3.58 -9.77
N ASN A 170 -30.80 -3.09 -8.67
CA ASN A 170 -31.40 -3.94 -7.64
C ASN A 170 -32.32 -4.97 -8.29
N THR A 171 -31.88 -6.21 -8.32
CA THR A 171 -32.71 -7.38 -8.67
C THR A 171 -33.29 -8.01 -7.40
N ASP A 172 -33.42 -7.21 -6.32
CA ASP A 172 -34.00 -7.65 -5.04
C ASP A 172 -35.50 -7.36 -5.02
N GLU A 173 -36.23 -8.04 -5.88
CA GLU A 173 -37.61 -8.42 -5.59
C GLU A 173 -37.88 -9.75 -6.30
N ASN A 174 -38.01 -10.85 -5.50
CA ASN A 174 -38.36 -12.21 -5.89
C ASN A 174 -37.22 -13.19 -6.27
N MET A 175 -36.34 -13.51 -5.33
CA MET A 175 -35.73 -14.84 -5.29
C MET A 175 -35.99 -15.48 -3.92
N THR A 176 -37.07 -16.24 -3.85
CA THR A 176 -37.35 -17.17 -2.76
C THR A 176 -36.22 -18.21 -2.63
N GLU A 177 -35.80 -18.43 -1.39
CA GLU A 177 -34.82 -19.43 -0.94
C GLU A 177 -35.24 -20.88 -1.27
N LYS A 178 -35.23 -21.27 -2.53
CA LYS A 178 -35.38 -22.69 -2.91
C LYS A 178 -34.50 -22.96 -4.13
N ASN A 179 -33.41 -23.67 -3.89
CA ASN A 179 -32.48 -24.32 -4.82
C ASN A 179 -31.07 -23.70 -4.88
N MET A 180 -30.36 -23.77 -3.77
CA MET A 180 -28.89 -23.90 -3.81
C MET A 180 -28.50 -25.04 -2.86
N GLY A 181 -28.13 -26.18 -3.44
CA GLY A 181 -27.53 -27.30 -2.73
C GLY A 181 -26.20 -26.87 -2.12
N ARG A 182 -26.16 -26.72 -0.81
CA ARG A 182 -24.92 -26.48 -0.06
C ARG A 182 -24.06 -27.76 -0.09
N PRO A 183 -22.78 -27.70 -0.49
CA PRO A 183 -21.87 -28.79 -0.17
C PRO A 183 -21.70 -28.84 1.35
N ASN A 184 -21.96 -30.01 1.92
CA ASN A 184 -21.88 -30.30 3.34
C ASN A 184 -20.38 -30.40 3.75
N LEU A 185 -19.78 -29.28 4.14
CA LEU A 185 -18.46 -29.25 4.78
C LEU A 185 -18.64 -29.43 6.27
N THR A 186 -18.42 -30.66 6.75
CA THR A 186 -18.42 -31.01 8.16
C THR A 186 -17.32 -30.23 8.90
N LYS A 187 -17.74 -29.52 9.95
CA LYS A 187 -16.88 -28.89 10.95
C LYS A 187 -16.10 -29.95 11.74
N LYS A 188 -14.93 -30.38 11.24
CA LYS A 188 -13.91 -31.05 12.07
C LYS A 188 -12.54 -30.76 11.47
N ASN A 189 -11.66 -30.15 12.30
CA ASN A 189 -10.24 -29.87 12.04
C ASN A 189 -9.91 -28.64 11.17
N MET A 190 -10.36 -27.45 11.59
CA MET A 190 -9.66 -26.21 11.22
C MET A 190 -8.94 -25.67 12.46
N PRO A 191 -7.62 -25.42 12.40
CA PRO A 191 -6.96 -24.63 13.43
C PRO A 191 -7.56 -23.22 13.44
N ASP A 192 -7.63 -22.59 14.61
CA ASP A 192 -8.11 -21.20 14.77
C ASP A 192 -7.39 -20.29 13.76
N ALA A 193 -8.11 -19.95 12.69
CA ALA A 193 -7.59 -19.04 11.67
C ALA A 193 -7.54 -17.63 12.29
N ASP A 194 -6.32 -17.16 12.53
CA ASP A 194 -6.02 -15.77 12.78
C ASP A 194 -6.79 -14.86 11.79
N GLN A 195 -7.13 -13.66 12.25
CA GLN A 195 -7.86 -12.64 11.47
C GLN A 195 -7.33 -12.48 10.04
N THR A 196 -6.02 -12.71 9.84
CA THR A 196 -5.31 -12.69 8.55
C THR A 196 -5.81 -13.78 7.60
N GLY A 197 -6.05 -15.00 8.10
CA GLY A 197 -6.61 -16.10 7.31
C GLY A 197 -8.04 -15.84 6.86
N LYS A 198 -8.85 -15.21 7.72
CA LYS A 198 -10.23 -14.79 7.38
C LYS A 198 -10.26 -13.68 6.34
N ASP A 199 -9.33 -12.71 6.44
CA ASP A 199 -9.21 -11.61 5.46
C ASP A 199 -8.74 -12.14 4.09
N MET A 200 -7.85 -13.15 4.05
CA MET A 200 -7.41 -13.80 2.82
C MET A 200 -8.47 -14.73 2.21
N ALA A 201 -9.18 -15.51 3.02
CA ALA A 201 -10.29 -16.36 2.57
C ALA A 201 -11.45 -15.51 2.00
N ARG A 202 -11.71 -14.35 2.61
CA ARG A 202 -12.71 -13.40 2.12
C ARG A 202 -12.29 -12.73 0.80
N ALA A 203 -10.99 -12.49 0.60
CA ALA A 203 -10.43 -12.04 -0.67
C ALA A 203 -10.57 -13.14 -1.75
N GLY A 204 -10.44 -14.42 -1.40
CA GLY A 204 -10.59 -15.56 -2.30
C GLY A 204 -12.01 -15.75 -2.83
N LEU A 205 -13.04 -15.62 -1.99
CA LEU A 205 -14.46 -15.71 -2.41
C LEU A 205 -14.89 -14.58 -3.37
N MET A 206 -14.07 -13.54 -3.48
CA MET A 206 -14.37 -12.37 -4.30
C MET A 206 -13.75 -12.43 -5.71
N ALA A 207 -12.95 -13.45 -6.00
CA ALA A 207 -12.24 -13.58 -7.28
C ALA A 207 -13.18 -13.85 -8.47
N GLU A 208 -14.34 -14.44 -8.24
CA GLU A 208 -15.24 -14.90 -9.32
C GLU A 208 -15.99 -13.77 -10.04
N ASN A 209 -16.00 -12.51 -9.53
CA ASN A 209 -16.78 -11.40 -10.10
C ASN A 209 -15.99 -10.10 -10.34
N MET A 210 -14.69 -10.17 -10.64
CA MET A 210 -13.86 -8.98 -10.60
C MET A 210 -13.48 -8.43 -11.96
N ALA A 211 -14.31 -7.58 -12.51
CA ALA A 211 -13.89 -6.54 -13.45
C ALA A 211 -13.61 -5.25 -12.64
N GLY A 212 -12.34 -4.90 -12.36
CA GLY A 212 -12.06 -3.72 -11.54
C GLY A 212 -10.58 -3.41 -11.36
N ALA A 213 -10.29 -2.38 -10.59
CA ALA A 213 -8.93 -1.98 -10.23
C ALA A 213 -8.29 -2.98 -9.27
N ASP A 214 -6.96 -3.00 -9.22
CA ASP A 214 -6.21 -3.71 -8.20
C ASP A 214 -6.47 -3.12 -6.80
N GLY A 215 -6.22 -3.90 -5.76
CA GLY A 215 -6.35 -3.44 -4.38
C GLY A 215 -5.12 -2.68 -3.92
N PHE A 216 -5.34 -1.54 -3.24
CA PHE A 216 -4.28 -0.72 -2.68
C PHE A 216 -4.63 -0.19 -1.30
N PHE A 217 -3.60 0.08 -0.52
CA PHE A 217 -3.67 0.87 0.69
C PHE A 217 -2.67 2.02 0.63
N ILE A 218 -3.10 3.22 0.99
CA ILE A 218 -2.24 4.40 1.06
C ILE A 218 -2.56 5.16 2.35
N ALA A 219 -1.54 5.49 3.11
CA ALA A 219 -1.60 6.39 4.26
C ALA A 219 -0.63 7.55 4.08
N CYS A 220 -1.03 8.72 4.53
CA CYS A 220 -0.16 9.88 4.64
C CYS A 220 -0.03 10.25 6.11
N LEU A 221 1.20 10.43 6.55
CA LEU A 221 1.55 10.85 7.90
C LEU A 221 2.32 12.16 7.83
N GLN A 222 2.10 13.04 8.78
CA GLN A 222 2.86 14.26 8.92
C GLN A 222 3.68 14.21 10.22
N ARG A 223 4.96 14.55 10.13
CA ARG A 223 5.80 14.78 11.29
C ARG A 223 5.45 16.13 11.89
N LYS A 224 5.13 16.17 13.17
CA LYS A 224 4.86 17.44 13.90
C LYS A 224 6.10 18.34 13.90
N ILE A 225 5.87 19.63 13.98
CA ILE A 225 6.91 20.65 14.07
C ILE A 225 7.49 20.68 15.49
#